data_11c79af35408861b057296bd21f12365
#
_entry.id   11c79af35408861b057296bd21f12365
#
_cell.length_a   1.000
_cell.length_b   1.000
_cell.length_c   1.000
_cell.angle_alpha   90.00
_cell.angle_beta   90.00
_cell.angle_gamma   90.00
#
_symmetry.space_group_name_H-M   'P 1'
#
loop_
_entity.id
_entity.type
_entity.pdbx_description
1 polymer ?
#
loop_
_entity_poly.entity_id
_entity_poly.type
_entity_poly.pdbx_seq_one_letter_code
_entity_poly.pdbx_strand_id
1 'polypeptide(L)'
;PEQKNYNVIGFIKEHPTLFDDYKPGMSLDRLVNIVCNRLLNNPIDVRESRVVEPKRDAKPFNLSDYDILRFNPREKDTQRKHYPYFKERGINMRTQFAFHKQFFLATRHRTDGLSFANLAFPLSLPSKPDSIVGLEERGRPRREDGKAYKGKAEGSNSSEGLWIANLTGKPLKDSTNILWFESAYDAMAEYQINPVKSVYVSTGGTPTKGQIKGMLEETRQASHYLGFDKDEAGRG
;
A
#
# COMPACT_ATOMS: atom_id res chain seq x y z
N PRO A 1 -2.57 21.08 -45.38
CA PRO A 1 -2.16 20.03 -44.49
C PRO A 1 -2.10 20.57 -43.08
N GLU A 2 -2.98 20.11 -42.18
CA GLU A 2 -2.99 20.49 -40.80
C GLU A 2 -1.72 19.97 -40.15
N GLN A 3 -0.85 20.86 -39.64
CA GLN A 3 0.29 20.47 -38.83
C GLN A 3 -0.24 20.05 -37.47
N LYS A 4 -0.40 18.74 -37.28
CA LYS A 4 -0.64 18.18 -35.93
C LYS A 4 0.67 18.21 -35.14
N ASN A 5 0.69 18.96 -34.06
CA ASN A 5 1.79 18.91 -33.09
C ASN A 5 1.64 17.66 -32.21
N TYR A 6 2.54 16.69 -32.39
CA TYR A 6 2.63 15.50 -31.56
C TYR A 6 3.68 15.68 -30.46
N ASN A 7 3.40 15.19 -29.26
CA ASN A 7 4.47 14.84 -28.34
C ASN A 7 5.08 13.50 -28.78
N VAL A 8 6.25 13.12 -28.26
CA VAL A 8 6.98 11.90 -28.64
C VAL A 8 6.10 10.66 -28.54
N ILE A 9 5.33 10.51 -27.47
CA ILE A 9 4.44 9.37 -27.22
C ILE A 9 3.32 9.34 -28.27
N GLY A 10 2.71 10.48 -28.56
CA GLY A 10 1.65 10.62 -29.56
C GLY A 10 2.16 10.27 -30.96
N PHE A 11 3.37 10.74 -31.32
CA PHE A 11 3.99 10.43 -32.60
C PHE A 11 4.24 8.92 -32.79
N ILE A 12 4.79 8.24 -31.77
CA ILE A 12 5.03 6.80 -31.82
C ILE A 12 3.71 6.02 -32.01
N LYS A 13 2.66 6.44 -31.29
CA LYS A 13 1.35 5.76 -31.36
C LYS A 13 0.63 5.97 -32.71
N GLU A 14 0.76 7.16 -33.30
CA GLU A 14 0.12 7.50 -34.58
C GLU A 14 0.87 6.88 -35.77
N HIS A 15 2.20 6.70 -35.65
CA HIS A 15 3.05 6.21 -36.73
C HIS A 15 3.87 4.96 -36.32
N PRO A 16 3.24 3.87 -35.81
CA PRO A 16 3.94 2.73 -35.28
C PRO A 16 4.85 2.03 -36.29
N THR A 17 4.47 2.02 -37.56
CA THR A 17 5.18 1.36 -38.67
C THR A 17 6.51 2.04 -39.04
N LEU A 18 6.78 3.24 -38.54
CA LEU A 18 8.06 3.93 -38.75
C LEU A 18 9.16 3.40 -37.80
N PHE A 19 8.84 2.54 -36.86
CA PHE A 19 9.78 2.03 -35.87
C PHE A 19 10.06 0.54 -36.12
N ASP A 20 11.33 0.19 -36.24
CA ASP A 20 11.79 -1.20 -36.49
C ASP A 20 11.35 -2.16 -35.37
N ASP A 21 11.09 -1.63 -34.18
CA ASP A 21 10.62 -2.40 -33.02
C ASP A 21 9.14 -2.80 -33.13
N TYR A 22 8.39 -2.23 -34.07
CA TYR A 22 6.99 -2.55 -34.23
C TYR A 22 6.76 -3.93 -34.83
N LYS A 23 5.89 -4.69 -34.19
CA LYS A 23 5.42 -6.00 -34.72
C LYS A 23 3.89 -6.00 -34.78
N PRO A 24 3.27 -6.53 -35.87
CA PRO A 24 1.81 -6.66 -35.93
C PRO A 24 1.25 -7.37 -34.70
N GLY A 25 0.22 -6.79 -34.07
CA GLY A 25 -0.39 -7.30 -32.83
C GLY A 25 0.26 -6.82 -31.53
N MET A 26 1.36 -6.06 -31.60
CA MET A 26 1.95 -5.42 -30.42
C MET A 26 1.09 -4.24 -29.95
N SER A 27 0.91 -4.10 -28.63
CA SER A 27 0.26 -2.90 -28.07
C SER A 27 1.11 -1.65 -28.30
N LEU A 28 0.47 -0.53 -28.63
CA LEU A 28 1.17 0.74 -28.88
C LEU A 28 1.91 1.25 -27.63
N ASP A 29 1.40 0.97 -26.44
CA ASP A 29 2.08 1.33 -25.18
C ASP A 29 3.39 0.55 -25.01
N ARG A 30 3.44 -0.70 -25.43
CA ARG A 30 4.67 -1.51 -25.44
C ARG A 30 5.69 -0.94 -26.43
N LEU A 31 5.24 -0.54 -27.63
CA LEU A 31 6.12 0.09 -28.62
C LEU A 31 6.72 1.39 -28.06
N VAL A 32 5.90 2.25 -27.43
CA VAL A 32 6.35 3.48 -26.80
C VAL A 32 7.46 3.19 -25.77
N ASN A 33 7.23 2.20 -24.90
CA ASN A 33 8.23 1.83 -23.89
C ASN A 33 9.54 1.37 -24.50
N ILE A 34 9.48 0.53 -25.55
CA ILE A 34 10.68 0.03 -26.25
C ILE A 34 11.47 1.17 -26.90
N VAL A 35 10.79 2.02 -27.67
CA VAL A 35 11.41 3.13 -28.39
C VAL A 35 11.99 4.16 -27.41
N CYS A 36 11.25 4.56 -26.39
CA CYS A 36 11.73 5.51 -25.40
C CYS A 36 12.93 5.00 -24.61
N ASN A 37 12.92 3.74 -24.16
CA ASN A 37 14.07 3.16 -23.45
C ASN A 37 15.30 3.05 -24.34
N ARG A 38 15.15 2.70 -25.62
CA ARG A 38 16.24 2.69 -26.60
C ARG A 38 16.84 4.09 -26.76
N LEU A 39 16.01 5.11 -26.92
CA LEU A 39 16.43 6.50 -27.07
C LEU A 39 17.16 7.05 -25.84
N LEU A 40 16.79 6.56 -24.65
CA LEU A 40 17.39 6.95 -23.38
C LEU A 40 18.64 6.12 -23.01
N ASN A 41 19.14 5.26 -23.93
CA ASN A 41 20.24 4.31 -23.67
C ASN A 41 20.05 3.45 -22.41
N ASN A 42 18.81 3.23 -22.01
CA ASN A 42 18.47 2.27 -20.97
C ASN A 42 18.24 0.92 -21.66
N PRO A 43 19.17 -0.07 -21.56
CA PRO A 43 18.93 -1.39 -22.13
C PRO A 43 17.68 -1.94 -21.46
N ILE A 44 16.65 -2.22 -22.26
CA ILE A 44 15.56 -3.06 -21.81
C ILE A 44 16.18 -4.40 -21.56
N ASP A 45 16.36 -4.73 -20.29
CA ASP A 45 16.62 -6.12 -19.91
C ASP A 45 15.44 -6.89 -20.53
N VAL A 46 15.73 -7.69 -21.56
CA VAL A 46 14.74 -8.53 -22.23
C VAL A 46 14.39 -9.66 -21.27
N ARG A 47 13.86 -9.30 -20.13
CA ARG A 47 13.03 -10.22 -19.37
C ARG A 47 11.88 -10.48 -20.30
N GLU A 48 11.89 -11.70 -20.84
CA GLU A 48 10.75 -12.26 -21.55
C GLU A 48 9.50 -11.67 -20.92
N SER A 49 8.75 -10.93 -21.75
CA SER A 49 7.49 -10.37 -21.27
C SER A 49 6.72 -11.57 -20.71
N ARG A 50 6.70 -11.69 -19.40
CA ARG A 50 5.77 -12.62 -18.78
C ARG A 50 4.45 -12.28 -19.41
N VAL A 51 3.97 -13.19 -20.25
CA VAL A 51 2.59 -13.17 -20.73
C VAL A 51 1.82 -12.88 -19.45
N VAL A 52 1.18 -11.70 -19.38
CA VAL A 52 0.29 -11.40 -18.27
C VAL A 52 -0.82 -12.40 -18.47
N GLU A 53 -0.66 -13.57 -17.84
CA GLU A 53 -1.76 -14.53 -17.77
C GLU A 53 -2.96 -13.73 -17.28
N PRO A 54 -4.13 -13.85 -17.95
CA PRO A 54 -5.34 -13.17 -17.51
C PRO A 54 -5.42 -13.43 -16.00
N LYS A 55 -5.53 -12.37 -15.19
CA LYS A 55 -5.59 -12.49 -13.74
C LYS A 55 -6.58 -13.60 -13.44
N ARG A 56 -6.08 -14.75 -12.96
CA ARG A 56 -6.95 -15.79 -12.38
C ARG A 56 -7.87 -15.03 -11.46
N ASP A 57 -9.17 -15.29 -11.54
CA ASP A 57 -10.17 -14.65 -10.68
C ASP A 57 -9.61 -14.65 -9.26
N ALA A 58 -9.15 -13.47 -8.83
CA ALA A 58 -8.35 -13.40 -7.62
C ALA A 58 -9.28 -13.81 -6.49
N LYS A 59 -8.94 -14.91 -5.79
CA LYS A 59 -9.70 -15.35 -4.61
C LYS A 59 -9.92 -14.13 -3.72
N PRO A 60 -11.17 -13.80 -3.34
CA PRO A 60 -11.43 -12.66 -2.48
C PRO A 60 -10.68 -12.85 -1.16
N PHE A 61 -10.22 -11.75 -0.58
CA PHE A 61 -9.53 -11.76 0.70
C PHE A 61 -10.41 -12.44 1.77
N ASN A 62 -9.81 -13.35 2.52
CA ASN A 62 -10.47 -13.98 3.65
C ASN A 62 -9.53 -14.01 4.87
N LEU A 63 -9.91 -13.31 5.93
CA LEU A 63 -9.13 -13.24 7.17
C LEU A 63 -8.99 -14.61 7.85
N SER A 64 -9.93 -15.54 7.63
CA SER A 64 -9.86 -16.89 8.21
C SER A 64 -8.74 -17.78 7.62
N ASP A 65 -8.09 -17.34 6.53
CA ASP A 65 -6.92 -18.02 5.98
C ASP A 65 -5.64 -17.75 6.82
N TYR A 66 -5.76 -17.02 7.94
CA TYR A 66 -4.65 -16.59 8.80
C TYR A 66 -4.87 -16.91 10.27
N ASP A 67 -3.82 -17.36 10.94
CA ASP A 67 -3.74 -17.32 12.41
C ASP A 67 -3.36 -15.90 12.85
N ILE A 68 -4.17 -15.31 13.73
CA ILE A 68 -4.02 -13.94 14.18
C ILE A 68 -3.53 -13.90 15.62
N LEU A 69 -2.39 -13.26 15.85
CA LEU A 69 -1.92 -12.90 17.18
C LEU A 69 -2.05 -11.40 17.41
N ARG A 70 -3.01 -11.01 18.22
CA ARG A 70 -3.22 -9.60 18.57
C ARG A 70 -2.19 -9.14 19.62
N PHE A 71 -1.78 -7.88 19.47
CA PHE A 71 -0.95 -7.24 20.48
C PHE A 71 -1.80 -6.92 21.72
N ASN A 72 -1.31 -7.37 22.89
CA ASN A 72 -1.94 -7.03 24.16
C ASN A 72 -0.96 -6.19 25.03
N PRO A 73 -1.29 -4.91 25.32
CA PRO A 73 -0.45 -4.05 26.15
C PRO A 73 -0.18 -4.59 27.57
N ARG A 74 -0.97 -5.56 28.05
CA ARG A 74 -0.83 -6.14 29.41
C ARG A 74 -0.04 -7.47 29.38
N GLU A 75 0.29 -8.02 28.21
CA GLU A 75 0.94 -9.32 28.05
C GLU A 75 2.33 -9.19 27.42
N LYS A 76 3.38 -9.39 28.22
CA LYS A 76 4.78 -9.29 27.75
C LYS A 76 5.10 -10.21 26.58
N ASP A 77 4.48 -11.38 26.49
CA ASP A 77 4.76 -12.33 25.40
C ASP A 77 4.27 -11.82 24.05
N THR A 78 3.08 -11.21 23.98
CA THR A 78 2.62 -10.58 22.76
C THR A 78 3.50 -9.40 22.38
N GLN A 79 3.92 -8.57 23.34
CA GLN A 79 4.85 -7.45 23.12
C GLN A 79 6.18 -7.92 22.53
N ARG A 80 6.79 -8.97 23.09
CA ARG A 80 8.06 -9.53 22.61
C ARG A 80 7.96 -10.02 21.16
N LYS A 81 6.84 -10.65 20.79
CA LYS A 81 6.63 -11.18 19.44
C LYS A 81 6.47 -10.06 18.40
N HIS A 82 5.86 -8.94 18.77
CA HIS A 82 5.68 -7.77 17.88
C HIS A 82 6.91 -6.86 17.82
N TYR A 83 7.70 -6.78 18.91
CA TYR A 83 8.82 -5.86 19.05
C TYR A 83 9.80 -5.83 17.88
N PRO A 84 10.25 -6.96 17.27
CA PRO A 84 11.20 -6.96 16.17
C PRO A 84 10.75 -6.17 14.94
N TYR A 85 9.44 -6.06 14.71
CA TYR A 85 8.88 -5.35 13.54
C TYR A 85 8.88 -3.83 13.72
N PHE A 86 8.91 -3.36 14.96
CA PHE A 86 8.87 -1.94 15.29
C PHE A 86 10.25 -1.37 15.66
N LYS A 87 11.16 -2.21 16.17
CA LYS A 87 12.46 -1.80 16.67
C LYS A 87 13.27 -1.00 15.63
N GLU A 88 13.40 -1.54 14.42
CA GLU A 88 14.20 -0.91 13.37
C GLU A 88 13.54 0.32 12.76
N ARG A 89 12.25 0.47 12.98
CA ARG A 89 11.47 1.66 12.59
C ARG A 89 11.46 2.73 13.68
N GLY A 90 12.12 2.48 14.80
CA GLY A 90 12.18 3.42 15.90
C GLY A 90 10.85 3.66 16.62
N ILE A 91 9.82 2.81 16.37
CA ILE A 91 8.49 2.96 16.98
C ILE A 91 8.52 2.39 18.40
N ASN A 92 8.39 3.28 19.39
CA ASN A 92 8.46 2.93 20.80
C ASN A 92 7.20 2.23 21.32
N MET A 93 7.30 1.65 22.52
CA MET A 93 6.20 0.90 23.14
C MET A 93 4.96 1.77 23.44
N ARG A 94 5.14 3.04 23.79
CA ARG A 94 4.02 3.96 24.05
C ARG A 94 3.16 4.15 22.80
N THR A 95 3.81 4.30 21.65
CA THR A 95 3.14 4.40 20.36
C THR A 95 2.45 3.08 20.00
N GLN A 96 3.14 1.93 20.17
CA GLN A 96 2.53 0.63 19.95
C GLN A 96 1.28 0.43 20.84
N PHE A 97 1.29 0.89 22.07
CA PHE A 97 0.13 0.83 22.97
C PHE A 97 -1.03 1.70 22.47
N ALA A 98 -0.75 2.88 21.94
CA ALA A 98 -1.80 3.75 21.38
C ALA A 98 -2.50 3.10 20.17
N PHE A 99 -1.75 2.39 19.33
CA PHE A 99 -2.24 1.75 18.11
C PHE A 99 -2.52 0.25 18.24
N HIS A 100 -2.58 -0.31 19.44
CA HIS A 100 -2.62 -1.76 19.68
C HIS A 100 -3.78 -2.50 19.00
N LYS A 101 -4.86 -1.81 18.63
CA LYS A 101 -6.01 -2.39 17.94
C LYS A 101 -5.85 -2.39 16.42
N GLN A 102 -4.90 -1.62 15.89
CA GLN A 102 -4.75 -1.34 14.46
C GLN A 102 -3.63 -2.14 13.78
N PHE A 103 -3.05 -3.10 14.49
CA PHE A 103 -2.10 -4.07 13.94
C PHE A 103 -2.15 -5.39 14.70
N PHE A 104 -1.64 -6.43 14.07
CA PHE A 104 -1.48 -7.76 14.65
C PHE A 104 -0.43 -8.56 13.88
N LEU A 105 0.02 -9.69 14.41
CA LEU A 105 0.76 -10.67 13.61
C LEU A 105 -0.23 -11.60 12.91
N ALA A 106 -0.03 -11.78 11.62
CA ALA A 106 -0.80 -12.69 10.77
C ALA A 106 0.12 -13.78 10.21
N THR A 107 -0.23 -15.02 10.44
CA THR A 107 0.47 -16.18 9.88
C THR A 107 -0.48 -16.88 8.91
N ARG A 108 -0.14 -16.85 7.60
CA ARG A 108 -0.97 -17.48 6.58
C ARG A 108 -0.89 -19.00 6.68
N HIS A 109 -2.04 -19.67 6.58
CA HIS A 109 -2.11 -21.12 6.42
C HIS A 109 -1.62 -21.50 5.02
N ARG A 110 -0.57 -22.31 4.95
CA ARG A 110 0.05 -22.74 3.69
C ARG A 110 0.09 -24.25 3.61
N THR A 111 -0.07 -24.77 2.41
CA THR A 111 -0.04 -26.21 2.12
C THR A 111 1.37 -26.78 2.01
N ASP A 112 2.39 -25.93 1.83
CA ASP A 112 3.80 -26.31 1.68
C ASP A 112 4.55 -26.49 3.01
N GLY A 113 3.86 -26.39 4.16
CA GLY A 113 4.43 -26.52 5.49
C GLY A 113 5.28 -25.33 5.96
N LEU A 114 5.48 -24.32 5.12
CA LEU A 114 6.18 -23.09 5.50
C LEU A 114 5.18 -22.12 6.14
N SER A 115 5.53 -21.54 7.28
CA SER A 115 4.73 -20.52 7.91
C SER A 115 5.59 -19.30 8.28
N PHE A 116 5.10 -18.13 7.94
CA PHE A 116 5.76 -16.86 8.26
C PHE A 116 4.74 -15.94 8.91
N ALA A 117 5.05 -15.48 10.12
CA ALA A 117 4.30 -14.43 10.75
C ALA A 117 4.75 -13.08 10.19
N ASN A 118 3.82 -12.30 9.64
CA ASN A 118 4.05 -10.93 9.23
C ASN A 118 3.32 -9.97 10.16
N LEU A 119 3.88 -8.79 10.39
CA LEU A 119 3.11 -7.70 10.97
C LEU A 119 2.08 -7.25 9.94
N ALA A 120 0.82 -7.29 10.30
CA ALA A 120 -0.29 -6.95 9.44
C ALA A 120 -0.99 -5.67 9.92
N PHE A 121 -1.24 -4.78 8.98
CA PHE A 121 -2.03 -3.57 9.13
C PHE A 121 -3.35 -3.81 8.39
N PRO A 122 -4.49 -4.00 9.11
CA PRO A 122 -5.77 -4.31 8.49
C PRO A 122 -6.27 -3.14 7.64
N LEU A 123 -6.73 -3.46 6.44
CA LEU A 123 -7.37 -2.51 5.53
C LEU A 123 -8.89 -2.63 5.68
N SER A 124 -9.57 -1.50 5.78
CA SER A 124 -11.03 -1.42 5.83
C SER A 124 -11.55 -0.31 4.92
N LEU A 125 -12.82 -0.41 4.54
CA LEU A 125 -13.49 0.68 3.82
C LEU A 125 -13.90 1.76 4.82
N PRO A 126 -13.78 3.06 4.49
CA PRO A 126 -14.23 4.13 5.37
C PRO A 126 -15.70 4.00 5.78
N SER A 127 -16.57 3.54 4.88
CA SER A 127 -18.00 3.27 5.13
C SER A 127 -18.25 2.06 6.05
N LYS A 128 -17.26 1.16 6.21
CA LYS A 128 -17.34 -0.04 7.04
C LYS A 128 -16.01 -0.26 7.78
N PRO A 129 -15.63 0.63 8.71
CA PRO A 129 -14.30 0.63 9.33
C PRO A 129 -14.00 -0.62 10.17
N ASP A 130 -15.02 -1.33 10.63
CA ASP A 130 -14.90 -2.56 11.41
C ASP A 130 -14.73 -3.82 10.53
N SER A 131 -14.93 -3.72 9.22
CA SER A 131 -14.82 -4.85 8.28
C SER A 131 -13.46 -4.85 7.59
N ILE A 132 -12.67 -5.89 7.83
CA ILE A 132 -11.35 -6.05 7.21
C ILE A 132 -11.52 -6.58 5.79
N VAL A 133 -11.08 -5.78 4.81
CA VAL A 133 -11.12 -6.11 3.37
C VAL A 133 -9.75 -6.43 2.77
N GLY A 134 -8.73 -6.49 3.60
CA GLY A 134 -7.36 -6.80 3.20
C GLY A 134 -6.36 -6.59 4.31
N LEU A 135 -5.11 -6.94 4.06
CA LEU A 135 -3.98 -6.69 4.95
C LEU A 135 -2.83 -6.07 4.17
N GLU A 136 -2.20 -5.05 4.73
CA GLU A 136 -0.85 -4.66 4.37
C GLU A 136 0.12 -5.40 5.28
N GLU A 137 1.10 -6.10 4.70
CA GLU A 137 1.99 -6.99 5.44
C GLU A 137 3.43 -6.49 5.43
N ARG A 138 4.10 -6.64 6.55
CA ARG A 138 5.52 -6.36 6.74
C ARG A 138 6.18 -7.57 7.38
N GLY A 139 7.13 -8.14 6.66
CA GLY A 139 7.96 -9.23 7.18
C GLY A 139 8.94 -8.73 8.25
N ARG A 140 9.49 -9.68 8.99
CA ARG A 140 10.60 -9.40 9.89
C ARG A 140 11.86 -9.11 9.08
N PRO A 141 12.64 -8.06 9.42
CA PRO A 141 13.91 -7.78 8.75
C PRO A 141 14.86 -8.98 8.84
N ARG A 142 15.51 -9.30 7.73
CA ARG A 142 16.49 -10.38 7.68
C ARG A 142 17.77 -9.93 8.38
N ARG A 143 18.46 -10.87 9.02
CA ARG A 143 19.72 -10.56 9.72
C ARG A 143 20.87 -10.21 8.77
N GLU A 144 20.84 -10.75 7.55
CA GLU A 144 21.93 -10.66 6.58
C GLU A 144 21.96 -9.31 5.83
N ASP A 145 20.80 -8.80 5.41
CA ASP A 145 20.70 -7.63 4.54
C ASP A 145 19.73 -6.54 5.06
N GLY A 146 19.11 -6.75 6.22
CA GLY A 146 18.11 -5.85 6.79
C GLY A 146 16.82 -5.71 5.99
N LYS A 147 16.70 -6.42 4.85
CA LYS A 147 15.51 -6.33 4.00
C LYS A 147 14.34 -7.08 4.63
N ALA A 148 13.17 -6.44 4.59
CA ALA A 148 11.92 -7.03 5.07
C ALA A 148 10.94 -7.18 3.91
N TYR A 149 10.12 -8.22 3.98
CA TYR A 149 8.98 -8.35 3.06
C TYR A 149 8.05 -7.14 3.24
N LYS A 150 7.60 -6.59 2.11
CA LYS A 150 6.57 -5.55 2.03
C LYS A 150 5.58 -5.97 0.95
N GLY A 151 4.32 -6.14 1.31
CA GLY A 151 3.29 -6.56 0.37
C GLY A 151 1.88 -6.35 0.91
N LYS A 152 0.93 -6.79 0.13
CA LYS A 152 -0.48 -6.89 0.51
C LYS A 152 -0.89 -8.36 0.45
N ALA A 153 -1.77 -8.77 1.34
CA ALA A 153 -2.33 -10.12 1.33
C ALA A 153 -3.12 -10.36 0.03
N GLU A 154 -3.08 -11.59 -0.46
CA GLU A 154 -3.80 -11.98 -1.68
C GLU A 154 -5.30 -11.69 -1.56
N GLY A 155 -5.89 -11.13 -2.62
CA GLY A 155 -7.30 -10.78 -2.66
C GLY A 155 -7.68 -9.50 -1.92
N SER A 156 -6.72 -8.80 -1.27
CA SER A 156 -6.98 -7.54 -0.59
C SER A 156 -7.57 -6.49 -1.52
N ASN A 157 -8.65 -5.83 -1.10
CA ASN A 157 -9.18 -4.65 -1.77
C ASN A 157 -8.26 -3.44 -1.52
N SER A 158 -7.19 -3.35 -2.30
CA SER A 158 -6.21 -2.27 -2.18
C SER A 158 -6.58 -1.00 -2.94
N SER A 159 -7.63 -1.04 -3.76
CA SER A 159 -8.11 0.11 -4.53
C SER A 159 -8.99 1.06 -3.71
N GLU A 160 -9.62 0.54 -2.64
CA GLU A 160 -10.53 1.32 -1.79
C GLU A 160 -10.19 1.17 -0.29
N GLY A 161 -9.55 0.04 0.07
CA GLY A 161 -9.17 -0.25 1.46
C GLY A 161 -8.05 0.66 1.95
N LEU A 162 -8.22 1.16 3.16
CA LEU A 162 -7.28 2.01 3.90
C LEU A 162 -6.96 1.35 5.24
N TRP A 163 -5.74 1.52 5.71
CA TRP A 163 -5.50 1.33 7.14
C TRP A 163 -6.00 2.58 7.87
N ILE A 164 -6.93 2.39 8.81
CA ILE A 164 -7.60 3.48 9.53
C ILE A 164 -7.38 3.29 11.02
N ALA A 165 -6.62 4.19 11.65
CA ALA A 165 -6.41 4.24 13.08
C ALA A 165 -7.17 5.42 13.67
N ASN A 166 -8.39 5.18 14.10
CA ASN A 166 -9.20 6.19 14.77
C ASN A 166 -8.89 6.23 16.26
N LEU A 167 -8.09 7.20 16.69
CA LEU A 167 -7.71 7.40 18.09
C LEU A 167 -8.61 8.43 18.82
N THR A 168 -9.64 8.95 18.16
CA THR A 168 -10.52 9.98 18.74
C THR A 168 -11.53 9.42 19.75
N GLY A 169 -11.83 8.13 19.65
CA GLY A 169 -12.93 7.49 20.40
C GLY A 169 -14.34 7.86 19.93
N LYS A 170 -14.45 8.61 18.81
CA LYS A 170 -15.73 8.99 18.17
C LYS A 170 -15.91 8.20 16.88
N PRO A 171 -17.15 8.10 16.34
CA PRO A 171 -17.36 7.56 14.99
C PRO A 171 -16.54 8.32 13.95
N LEU A 172 -16.13 7.65 12.86
CA LEU A 172 -15.29 8.25 11.81
C LEU A 172 -15.91 9.52 11.22
N LYS A 173 -17.22 9.52 10.98
CA LYS A 173 -18.00 10.67 10.45
C LYS A 173 -17.98 11.91 11.34
N ASP A 174 -17.73 11.73 12.65
CA ASP A 174 -17.71 12.81 13.63
C ASP A 174 -16.29 13.29 13.95
N SER A 175 -15.32 12.79 13.19
CA SER A 175 -13.92 13.17 13.32
C SER A 175 -13.66 14.52 12.70
N THR A 176 -12.80 15.34 13.33
CA THR A 176 -12.49 16.70 12.87
C THR A 176 -11.20 16.78 12.05
N ASN A 177 -10.25 15.86 12.30
CA ASN A 177 -8.95 15.87 11.65
C ASN A 177 -8.58 14.48 11.16
N ILE A 178 -8.21 14.38 9.91
CA ILE A 178 -7.76 13.17 9.22
C ILE A 178 -6.33 13.40 8.73
N LEU A 179 -5.38 12.62 9.21
CA LEU A 179 -3.98 12.70 8.84
C LEU A 179 -3.63 11.52 7.91
N TRP A 180 -3.13 11.83 6.72
CA TRP A 180 -2.83 10.86 5.67
C TRP A 180 -1.34 10.60 5.54
N PHE A 181 -0.97 9.35 5.35
CA PHE A 181 0.42 8.88 5.19
C PHE A 181 0.51 7.78 4.15
N GLU A 182 1.69 7.56 3.61
CA GLU A 182 1.93 6.46 2.67
C GLU A 182 1.99 5.11 3.36
N SER A 183 2.45 5.05 4.61
CA SER A 183 2.48 3.82 5.39
C SER A 183 1.98 3.99 6.82
N ALA A 184 1.52 2.90 7.40
CA ALA A 184 1.12 2.88 8.81
C ALA A 184 2.29 3.20 9.76
N TYR A 185 3.53 2.90 9.36
CA TYR A 185 4.71 3.28 10.15
C TYR A 185 4.91 4.78 10.21
N ASP A 186 4.71 5.50 9.08
CA ASP A 186 4.86 6.95 9.02
C ASP A 186 3.79 7.63 9.89
N ALA A 187 2.56 7.12 9.84
CA ALA A 187 1.47 7.56 10.72
C ALA A 187 1.80 7.35 12.21
N MET A 188 2.38 6.20 12.56
CA MET A 188 2.80 5.91 13.93
C MET A 188 4.00 6.78 14.36
N ALA A 189 4.93 7.06 13.44
CA ALA A 189 6.07 7.95 13.69
C ALA A 189 5.61 9.38 13.94
N GLU A 190 4.67 9.89 13.15
CA GLU A 190 4.06 11.21 13.39
C GLU A 190 3.40 11.29 14.77
N TYR A 191 2.57 10.31 15.11
CA TYR A 191 1.99 10.26 16.46
C TYR A 191 3.05 10.22 17.57
N GLN A 192 4.17 9.54 17.35
CA GLN A 192 5.25 9.46 18.33
C GLN A 192 5.89 10.82 18.60
N ILE A 193 6.03 11.65 17.56
CA ILE A 193 6.59 13.00 17.63
C ILE A 193 5.54 13.97 18.16
N ASN A 194 4.31 13.86 17.66
CA ASN A 194 3.20 14.75 17.96
C ASN A 194 1.95 13.93 18.34
N PRO A 195 1.79 13.52 19.62
CA PRO A 195 0.72 12.61 20.03
C PRO A 195 -0.64 13.29 20.10
N VAL A 196 -1.31 13.43 18.98
CA VAL A 196 -2.65 14.01 18.86
C VAL A 196 -3.69 12.91 18.71
N LYS A 197 -4.83 13.05 19.42
CA LYS A 197 -5.98 12.15 19.26
C LYS A 197 -6.75 12.52 17.98
N SER A 198 -6.34 11.94 16.87
CA SER A 198 -6.89 12.16 15.53
C SER A 198 -7.18 10.82 14.84
N VAL A 199 -7.66 10.88 13.62
CA VAL A 199 -7.71 9.72 12.72
C VAL A 199 -6.45 9.72 11.88
N TYR A 200 -5.69 8.64 11.94
CA TYR A 200 -4.49 8.39 11.13
C TYR A 200 -4.84 7.38 10.05
N VAL A 201 -4.48 7.69 8.81
CA VAL A 201 -4.83 6.88 7.64
C VAL A 201 -3.58 6.57 6.84
N SER A 202 -3.44 5.32 6.40
CA SER A 202 -2.40 4.95 5.44
C SER A 202 -3.02 4.37 4.17
N THR A 203 -2.49 4.82 3.03
CA THR A 203 -2.86 4.35 1.69
C THR A 203 -2.11 3.07 1.28
N GLY A 204 -1.03 2.74 2.00
CA GLY A 204 -0.16 1.60 1.67
C GLY A 204 0.65 1.80 0.39
N GLY A 205 1.05 3.02 0.10
CA GLY A 205 1.74 3.53 -1.08
C GLY A 205 0.98 4.69 -1.73
N THR A 206 1.15 4.91 -3.03
CA THR A 206 0.44 5.97 -3.76
C THR A 206 -1.08 5.85 -3.59
N PRO A 207 -1.78 6.92 -3.19
CA PRO A 207 -3.22 6.91 -2.96
C PRO A 207 -4.00 6.64 -4.25
N THR A 208 -5.09 5.91 -4.15
CA THR A 208 -6.01 5.68 -5.25
C THR A 208 -7.20 6.63 -5.19
N LYS A 209 -7.84 6.86 -6.34
CA LYS A 209 -9.09 7.66 -6.40
C LYS A 209 -10.19 7.07 -5.51
N GLY A 210 -10.29 5.73 -5.42
CA GLY A 210 -11.29 5.04 -4.59
C GLY A 210 -11.06 5.28 -3.11
N GLN A 211 -9.82 5.21 -2.64
CA GLN A 211 -9.43 5.49 -1.26
C GLN A 211 -9.75 6.93 -0.86
N ILE A 212 -9.34 7.90 -1.70
CA ILE A 212 -9.58 9.33 -1.43
C ILE A 212 -11.09 9.60 -1.39
N LYS A 213 -11.82 9.17 -2.44
CA LYS A 213 -13.28 9.38 -2.53
C LYS A 213 -14.01 8.80 -1.33
N GLY A 214 -13.75 7.54 -0.99
CA GLY A 214 -14.41 6.86 0.13
C GLY A 214 -14.20 7.58 1.46
N MET A 215 -12.97 8.04 1.74
CA MET A 215 -12.70 8.77 2.99
C MET A 215 -13.36 10.16 3.00
N LEU A 216 -13.30 10.92 1.90
CA LEU A 216 -13.93 12.23 1.81
C LEU A 216 -15.46 12.16 1.95
N GLU A 217 -16.09 11.10 1.43
CA GLU A 217 -17.53 10.89 1.56
C GLU A 217 -17.95 10.66 3.02
N GLU A 218 -17.16 9.90 3.79
CA GLU A 218 -17.43 9.59 5.19
C GLU A 218 -17.03 10.71 6.16
N THR A 219 -16.11 11.60 5.77
CA THR A 219 -15.53 12.61 6.66
C THR A 219 -15.66 14.02 6.10
N ARG A 220 -16.83 14.35 5.54
CA ARG A 220 -17.11 15.63 4.83
C ARG A 220 -16.85 16.90 5.64
N GLN A 221 -16.94 16.81 6.97
CA GLN A 221 -16.76 17.95 7.87
C GLN A 221 -15.34 18.03 8.46
N ALA A 222 -14.48 17.06 8.13
CA ALA A 222 -13.14 17.02 8.67
C ALA A 222 -12.15 17.83 7.83
N SER A 223 -11.12 18.34 8.50
CA SER A 223 -9.92 18.84 7.84
C SER A 223 -8.98 17.68 7.54
N HIS A 224 -8.41 17.66 6.33
CA HIS A 224 -7.50 16.62 5.87
C HIS A 224 -6.08 17.19 5.78
N TYR A 225 -5.14 16.48 6.39
CA TYR A 225 -3.72 16.85 6.43
C TYR A 225 -2.90 15.76 5.74
N LEU A 226 -2.06 16.14 4.80
CA LEU A 226 -1.27 15.21 3.98
C LEU A 226 0.17 15.17 4.50
N GLY A 227 0.60 13.99 4.95
CA GLY A 227 1.96 13.69 5.39
C GLY A 227 2.66 12.72 4.41
N PHE A 228 2.51 12.96 3.10
CA PHE A 228 3.18 12.17 2.06
C PHE A 228 4.61 12.65 1.83
N ASP A 229 5.46 11.77 1.30
CA ASP A 229 6.84 12.09 0.95
C ASP A 229 6.88 13.16 -0.16
N LYS A 230 7.92 14.02 -0.13
CA LYS A 230 8.09 15.08 -1.13
C LYS A 230 8.81 14.61 -2.41
N ASP A 231 8.65 13.36 -2.77
CA ASP A 231 9.12 12.81 -4.04
C ASP A 231 8.11 13.03 -5.19
N GLU A 232 8.42 12.52 -6.38
CA GLU A 232 7.51 12.65 -7.54
C GLU A 232 6.16 11.98 -7.31
N ALA A 233 6.12 10.84 -6.61
CA ALA A 233 4.90 10.09 -6.34
C ALA A 233 3.99 10.79 -5.32
N GLY A 234 4.58 11.46 -4.31
CA GLY A 234 3.84 12.19 -3.27
C GLY A 234 3.36 13.58 -3.68
N ARG A 235 3.76 14.09 -4.87
CA ARG A 235 3.35 15.39 -5.42
C ARG A 235 2.25 15.32 -6.48
N GLY A 236 1.85 14.11 -6.87
CA GLY A 236 0.88 13.84 -7.94
C GLY A 236 -0.60 14.02 -7.56
#